data_30927c90c719b69768e9462517b52637
#
_entry.id   30927c90c719b69768e9462517b52637
#
_cell.length_a   1.000
_cell.length_b   1.000
_cell.length_c   1.000
_cell.angle_alpha   90.00
_cell.angle_beta   90.00
_cell.angle_gamma   90.00
#
_symmetry.space_group_name_H-M   'P 1'
#
loop_
_entity.id
_entity.type
_entity.pdbx_description
1 polymer ?
#
loop_
_entity_poly.entity_id
_entity_poly.type
_entity_poly.pdbx_seq_one_letter_code
_entity_poly.pdbx_strand_id
1 'polypeptide(L)'
;MRSFRTLPTVALVTAAPLLLAAAGLIHPQHLTAATAGHWAGLHIVLLPVFPLLVLGLLVPLWGRPRPDAEGALTVLAWAGCLCFAAYYSGLDAVAGISAGTVVDHGVHGAAGRLFATGDELGRTGVYGLAVASLATCAVLWRRHGPRVLPGAAVLFAACWSFVDSHIFWPEGVFTMLGFAVAFALLVMAASRPATGWLASRHRPHGRRP
;
A
#
# COMPACT_ATOMS: atom_id res chain seq x y z
N MET A 1 -7.72 -0.93 -24.50
CA MET A 1 -6.99 -1.38 -23.28
C MET A 1 -5.51 -1.49 -23.62
N ARG A 2 -4.62 -0.74 -22.93
CA ARG A 2 -3.18 -0.89 -23.13
C ARG A 2 -2.76 -2.23 -22.51
N SER A 3 -2.12 -3.10 -23.29
CA SER A 3 -1.48 -4.30 -22.78
C SER A 3 -0.29 -3.85 -21.91
N PHE A 4 -0.41 -4.00 -20.59
CA PHE A 4 0.73 -3.80 -19.70
C PHE A 4 1.77 -4.88 -20.01
N ARG A 5 3.03 -4.50 -20.17
CA ARG A 5 4.12 -5.46 -20.11
C ARG A 5 4.19 -5.98 -18.68
N THR A 6 3.74 -7.20 -18.44
CA THR A 6 3.53 -7.75 -17.10
C THR A 6 4.77 -7.65 -16.21
N LEU A 7 5.94 -8.08 -16.71
CA LEU A 7 7.17 -8.06 -15.91
C LEU A 7 7.61 -6.67 -15.42
N PRO A 8 7.73 -5.64 -16.28
CA PRO A 8 8.13 -4.32 -15.80
C PRO A 8 7.07 -3.68 -14.90
N THR A 9 5.79 -3.99 -15.11
CA THR A 9 4.72 -3.50 -14.22
C THR A 9 4.81 -4.16 -12.85
N VAL A 10 5.03 -5.47 -12.77
CA VAL A 10 5.26 -6.17 -11.49
C VAL A 10 6.48 -5.59 -10.79
N ALA A 11 7.61 -5.41 -11.48
CA ALA A 11 8.81 -4.82 -10.89
C ALA A 11 8.54 -3.42 -10.32
N LEU A 12 7.80 -2.57 -11.05
CA LEU A 12 7.44 -1.23 -10.61
C LEU A 12 6.61 -1.24 -9.30
N VAL A 13 5.55 -2.06 -9.24
CA VAL A 13 4.65 -2.06 -8.08
C VAL A 13 5.22 -2.78 -6.86
N THR A 14 6.20 -3.67 -7.05
CA THR A 14 6.86 -4.39 -5.94
C THR A 14 8.11 -3.69 -5.42
N ALA A 15 8.64 -2.69 -6.13
CA ALA A 15 9.90 -2.03 -5.75
C ALA A 15 9.81 -1.37 -4.36
N ALA A 16 8.78 -0.57 -4.11
CA ALA A 16 8.63 0.12 -2.83
C ALA A 16 8.49 -0.84 -1.64
N PRO A 17 7.56 -1.83 -1.63
CA PRO A 17 7.46 -2.74 -0.51
C PRO A 17 8.71 -3.61 -0.32
N LEU A 18 9.42 -3.98 -1.37
CA LEU A 18 10.69 -4.72 -1.23
C LEU A 18 11.81 -3.85 -0.65
N LEU A 19 11.90 -2.57 -1.03
CA LEU A 19 12.83 -1.63 -0.43
C LEU A 19 12.52 -1.40 1.06
N LEU A 20 11.24 -1.25 1.41
CA LEU A 20 10.80 -1.11 2.81
C LEU A 20 11.07 -2.38 3.63
N ALA A 21 10.87 -3.56 3.06
CA ALA A 21 11.23 -4.83 3.70
C ALA A 21 12.74 -4.90 3.96
N ALA A 22 13.56 -4.53 2.98
CA ALA A 22 15.02 -4.49 3.14
C ALA A 22 15.45 -3.48 4.22
N ALA A 23 14.85 -2.29 4.24
CA ALA A 23 15.09 -1.29 5.28
C ALA A 23 14.67 -1.78 6.67
N GLY A 24 13.58 -2.53 6.78
CA GLY A 24 13.13 -3.13 8.03
C GLY A 24 14.11 -4.10 8.67
N LEU A 25 14.96 -4.75 7.87
CA LEU A 25 16.02 -5.64 8.38
C LEU A 25 17.13 -4.89 9.13
N ILE A 26 17.35 -3.62 8.83
CA ILE A 26 18.38 -2.77 9.43
C ILE A 26 17.80 -1.67 10.32
N HIS A 27 16.45 -1.60 10.43
CA HIS A 27 15.79 -0.60 11.24
C HIS A 27 16.02 -0.87 12.73
N PRO A 28 16.48 0.12 13.52
CA PRO A 28 16.61 -0.06 14.96
C PRO A 28 15.27 -0.42 15.60
N GLN A 29 15.27 -1.37 16.54
CA GLN A 29 14.05 -1.77 17.25
C GLN A 29 13.57 -0.71 18.26
N HIS A 30 14.50 0.10 18.77
CA HIS A 30 14.21 1.12 19.76
C HIS A 30 14.98 2.40 19.46
N LEU A 31 14.31 3.53 19.67
CA LEU A 31 14.95 4.83 19.63
C LEU A 31 15.66 5.11 20.95
N THR A 32 16.98 5.15 20.90
CA THR A 32 17.89 5.46 22.02
C THR A 32 18.89 6.52 21.57
N ALA A 33 19.65 7.11 22.50
CA ALA A 33 20.73 8.05 22.15
C ALA A 33 21.75 7.43 21.19
N ALA A 34 22.02 6.11 21.30
CA ALA A 34 22.96 5.41 20.43
C ALA A 34 22.41 5.13 19.01
N THR A 35 21.08 5.06 18.86
CA THR A 35 20.43 4.72 17.59
C THR A 35 19.76 5.93 16.90
N ALA A 36 19.72 7.09 17.57
CA ALA A 36 18.91 8.24 17.17
C ALA A 36 19.32 8.82 15.81
N GLY A 37 20.60 9.00 15.56
CA GLY A 37 21.09 9.48 14.27
C GLY A 37 20.81 8.50 13.13
N HIS A 38 20.96 7.18 13.37
CA HIS A 38 20.60 6.14 12.38
C HIS A 38 19.08 6.11 12.13
N TRP A 39 18.28 6.21 13.22
CA TRP A 39 16.83 6.30 13.15
C TRP A 39 16.38 7.44 12.26
N ALA A 40 16.79 8.68 12.55
CA ALA A 40 16.43 9.86 11.76
C ALA A 40 16.92 9.76 10.32
N GLY A 41 18.17 9.35 10.10
CA GLY A 41 18.76 9.21 8.78
C GLY A 41 18.03 8.19 7.90
N LEU A 42 17.63 7.06 8.46
CA LEU A 42 16.87 6.04 7.73
C LEU A 42 15.51 6.59 7.29
N HIS A 43 14.77 7.27 8.17
CA HIS A 43 13.47 7.86 7.84
C HIS A 43 13.56 9.00 6.80
N ILE A 44 14.65 9.78 6.78
CA ILE A 44 14.89 10.76 5.72
C ILE A 44 14.98 10.07 4.35
N VAL A 45 15.69 8.94 4.28
CA VAL A 45 15.82 8.17 3.04
C VAL A 45 14.51 7.50 2.64
N LEU A 46 13.74 7.02 3.62
CA LEU A 46 12.47 6.29 3.38
C LEU A 46 11.28 7.20 3.15
N LEU A 47 11.35 8.48 3.53
CA LEU A 47 10.26 9.45 3.37
C LEU A 47 9.64 9.45 1.96
N PRO A 48 10.40 9.42 0.85
CA PRO A 48 9.82 9.32 -0.50
C PRO A 48 9.39 7.88 -0.87
N VAL A 49 9.81 6.85 -0.14
CA VAL A 49 9.54 5.45 -0.49
C VAL A 49 8.16 5.00 -0.02
N PHE A 50 7.73 5.39 1.19
CA PHE A 50 6.42 5.01 1.73
C PHE A 50 5.25 5.42 0.82
N PRO A 51 5.16 6.66 0.30
CA PRO A 51 4.11 7.03 -0.64
C PRO A 51 4.05 6.16 -1.90
N LEU A 52 5.18 5.58 -2.32
CA LEU A 52 5.23 4.74 -3.51
C LEU A 52 4.52 3.38 -3.33
N LEU A 53 4.17 2.96 -2.11
CA LEU A 53 3.31 1.79 -1.88
C LEU A 53 1.99 1.90 -2.65
N VAL A 54 1.45 3.10 -2.82
CA VAL A 54 0.18 3.30 -3.54
C VAL A 54 0.25 2.90 -5.02
N LEU A 55 1.44 2.77 -5.61
CA LEU A 55 1.60 2.34 -7.00
C LEU A 55 1.00 0.95 -7.23
N GLY A 56 1.05 0.06 -6.23
CA GLY A 56 0.42 -1.25 -6.29
C GLY A 56 -1.10 -1.21 -6.52
N LEU A 57 -1.75 -0.11 -6.10
CA LEU A 57 -3.19 0.11 -6.24
C LEU A 57 -3.52 1.02 -7.43
N LEU A 58 -2.71 2.06 -7.67
CA LEU A 58 -2.96 3.02 -8.74
C LEU A 58 -2.70 2.45 -10.14
N VAL A 59 -1.61 1.68 -10.30
CA VAL A 59 -1.21 1.17 -11.61
C VAL A 59 -2.26 0.26 -12.24
N PRO A 60 -2.88 -0.71 -11.53
CA PRO A 60 -3.96 -1.53 -12.08
C PRO A 60 -5.22 -0.73 -12.45
N LEU A 61 -5.42 0.46 -11.87
CA LEU A 61 -6.56 1.33 -12.11
C LEU A 61 -6.24 2.49 -13.07
N TRP A 62 -5.05 2.52 -13.67
CA TRP A 62 -4.61 3.64 -14.50
C TRP A 62 -5.54 3.89 -15.68
N GLY A 63 -6.04 5.12 -15.80
CA GLY A 63 -6.92 5.56 -16.88
C GLY A 63 -7.87 6.66 -16.43
N ARG A 64 -8.78 7.10 -17.33
CA ARG A 64 -9.83 8.05 -16.95
C ARG A 64 -10.95 7.30 -16.23
N PRO A 65 -11.41 7.77 -15.06
CA PRO A 65 -12.58 7.22 -14.40
C PRO A 65 -13.80 7.36 -15.32
N ARG A 66 -14.63 6.34 -15.38
CA ARG A 66 -15.89 6.35 -16.13
C ARG A 66 -16.97 7.01 -15.26
N PRO A 67 -17.99 7.63 -15.84
CA PRO A 67 -19.11 8.20 -15.10
C PRO A 67 -20.11 7.09 -14.67
N ASP A 68 -19.60 6.07 -13.95
CA ASP A 68 -20.36 4.93 -13.44
C ASP A 68 -19.83 4.48 -12.06
N ALA A 69 -20.43 3.45 -11.48
CA ALA A 69 -20.02 2.92 -10.19
C ALA A 69 -18.54 2.46 -10.15
N GLU A 70 -17.99 1.99 -11.28
CA GLU A 70 -16.58 1.61 -11.37
C GLU A 70 -15.67 2.85 -11.31
N GLY A 71 -16.07 3.92 -11.97
CA GLY A 71 -15.37 5.19 -11.89
C GLY A 71 -15.41 5.80 -10.50
N ALA A 72 -16.55 5.73 -9.81
CA ALA A 72 -16.67 6.17 -8.41
C ALA A 72 -15.72 5.38 -7.48
N LEU A 73 -15.67 4.06 -7.63
CA LEU A 73 -14.72 3.22 -6.88
C LEU A 73 -13.26 3.56 -7.22
N THR A 74 -12.96 3.87 -8.49
CA THR A 74 -11.61 4.28 -8.90
C THR A 74 -11.20 5.60 -8.24
N VAL A 75 -12.11 6.59 -8.19
CA VAL A 75 -11.87 7.86 -7.51
C VAL A 75 -11.70 7.66 -6.00
N LEU A 76 -12.51 6.80 -5.39
CA LEU A 76 -12.37 6.44 -3.97
C LEU A 76 -11.00 5.79 -3.69
N ALA A 77 -10.54 4.89 -4.57
CA ALA A 77 -9.21 4.30 -4.45
C ALA A 77 -8.11 5.36 -4.52
N TRP A 78 -8.20 6.33 -5.44
CA TRP A 78 -7.23 7.42 -5.56
C TRP A 78 -7.24 8.33 -4.33
N ALA A 79 -8.41 8.67 -3.80
CA ALA A 79 -8.54 9.46 -2.58
C ALA A 79 -7.91 8.74 -1.37
N GLY A 80 -8.17 7.43 -1.22
CA GLY A 80 -7.54 6.62 -0.17
C GLY A 80 -6.02 6.51 -0.32
N CYS A 81 -5.51 6.39 -1.56
CA CYS A 81 -4.08 6.42 -1.84
C CYS A 81 -3.45 7.77 -1.45
N LEU A 82 -4.10 8.89 -1.78
CA LEU A 82 -3.65 10.22 -1.40
C LEU A 82 -3.66 10.40 0.13
N CYS A 83 -4.73 9.93 0.79
CA CYS A 83 -4.83 9.92 2.25
C CYS A 83 -3.65 9.15 2.86
N PHE A 84 -3.38 7.92 2.41
CA PHE A 84 -2.23 7.15 2.86
C PHE A 84 -0.92 7.90 2.64
N ALA A 85 -0.67 8.37 1.42
CA ALA A 85 0.60 9.04 1.09
C ALA A 85 0.85 10.27 1.97
N ALA A 86 -0.19 11.09 2.21
CA ALA A 86 -0.06 12.30 3.02
C ALA A 86 0.15 11.98 4.51
N TYR A 87 -0.71 11.15 5.09
CA TYR A 87 -0.69 10.88 6.52
C TYR A 87 0.47 9.98 6.94
N TYR A 88 0.83 9.00 6.12
CA TYR A 88 1.97 8.13 6.44
C TYR A 88 3.31 8.84 6.28
N SER A 89 3.45 9.76 5.32
CA SER A 89 4.61 10.67 5.28
C SER A 89 4.65 11.59 6.51
N GLY A 90 3.50 11.96 7.06
CA GLY A 90 3.40 12.69 8.32
C GLY A 90 3.92 11.87 9.50
N LEU A 91 3.55 10.59 9.61
CA LEU A 91 4.12 9.66 10.61
C LEU A 91 5.65 9.64 10.48
N ASP A 92 6.15 9.40 9.26
CA ASP A 92 7.58 9.24 8.99
C ASP A 92 8.36 10.52 9.36
N ALA A 93 7.81 11.69 9.05
CA ALA A 93 8.41 12.98 9.40
C ALA A 93 8.39 13.24 10.92
N VAL A 94 7.30 12.89 11.61
CA VAL A 94 7.12 13.23 13.04
C VAL A 94 7.75 12.16 13.93
N ALA A 95 7.36 10.88 13.82
CA ALA A 95 7.85 9.79 14.65
C ALA A 95 9.20 9.26 14.18
N GLY A 96 9.47 9.36 12.89
CA GLY A 96 10.76 8.98 12.31
C GLY A 96 11.80 10.09 12.46
N ILE A 97 11.70 11.13 11.65
CA ILE A 97 12.75 12.15 11.54
C ILE A 97 12.80 13.03 12.79
N SER A 98 11.66 13.63 13.20
CA SER A 98 11.67 14.58 14.32
C SER A 98 12.00 13.91 15.65
N ALA A 99 11.42 12.73 15.96
CA ALA A 99 11.71 12.02 17.19
C ALA A 99 13.19 11.58 17.26
N GLY A 100 13.73 11.05 16.15
CA GLY A 100 15.16 10.71 16.05
C GLY A 100 16.04 11.92 16.31
N THR A 101 15.76 13.04 15.63
CA THR A 101 16.53 14.28 15.73
C THR A 101 16.55 14.85 17.16
N VAL A 102 15.41 14.92 17.84
CA VAL A 102 15.36 15.49 19.22
C VAL A 102 16.12 14.61 20.22
N VAL A 103 16.08 13.28 20.04
CA VAL A 103 16.84 12.36 20.90
C VAL A 103 18.35 12.46 20.62
N ASP A 104 18.74 12.56 19.35
CA ASP A 104 20.15 12.75 18.93
C ASP A 104 20.77 14.03 19.54
N HIS A 105 19.95 15.08 19.70
CA HIS A 105 20.37 16.33 20.34
C HIS A 105 20.14 16.36 21.86
N GLY A 106 19.86 15.23 22.49
CA GLY A 106 19.71 15.12 23.96
C GLY A 106 18.38 15.61 24.51
N VAL A 107 17.37 15.84 23.67
CA VAL A 107 16.03 16.31 24.12
C VAL A 107 15.06 15.10 24.21
N HIS A 108 15.22 14.31 25.26
CA HIS A 108 14.49 13.03 25.39
C HIS A 108 13.00 13.19 25.77
N GLY A 109 12.60 14.26 26.47
CA GLY A 109 11.22 14.44 26.96
C GLY A 109 10.15 14.65 25.89
N ALA A 110 10.52 14.99 24.64
CA ALA A 110 9.60 15.23 23.54
C ALA A 110 9.25 13.98 22.72
N ALA A 111 10.11 12.96 22.72
CA ALA A 111 10.00 11.79 21.82
C ALA A 111 8.65 11.05 22.00
N GLY A 112 8.18 10.85 23.23
CA GLY A 112 6.90 10.17 23.47
C GLY A 112 5.68 10.88 22.86
N ARG A 113 5.67 12.21 22.86
CA ARG A 113 4.59 12.98 22.20
C ARG A 113 4.67 12.91 20.68
N LEU A 114 5.88 12.93 20.14
CA LEU A 114 6.12 12.77 18.70
C LEU A 114 5.67 11.39 18.22
N PHE A 115 5.96 10.34 18.96
CA PHE A 115 5.46 8.99 18.66
C PHE A 115 3.93 8.94 18.71
N ALA A 116 3.28 9.46 19.78
CA ALA A 116 1.83 9.46 19.87
C ALA A 116 1.17 10.18 18.68
N THR A 117 1.70 11.35 18.29
CA THR A 117 1.21 12.07 17.11
C THR A 117 1.47 11.31 15.83
N GLY A 118 2.65 10.72 15.68
CA GLY A 118 2.99 9.90 14.52
C GLY A 118 2.07 8.69 14.38
N ASP A 119 1.77 8.00 15.47
CA ASP A 119 0.87 6.83 15.48
C ASP A 119 -0.55 7.20 15.01
N GLU A 120 -1.08 8.35 15.44
CA GLU A 120 -2.40 8.82 14.97
C GLU A 120 -2.39 9.10 13.45
N LEU A 121 -1.34 9.76 12.97
CA LEU A 121 -1.14 9.99 11.53
C LEU A 121 -1.01 8.68 10.78
N GLY A 122 -0.18 7.76 11.27
CA GLY A 122 0.05 6.47 10.64
C GLY A 122 -1.22 5.63 10.52
N ARG A 123 -1.99 5.51 11.61
CA ARG A 123 -3.27 4.79 11.60
C ARG A 123 -4.26 5.39 10.61
N THR A 124 -4.37 6.72 10.56
CA THR A 124 -5.23 7.40 9.59
C THR A 124 -4.78 7.08 8.16
N GLY A 125 -3.48 7.09 7.89
CA GLY A 125 -2.92 6.71 6.61
C GLY A 125 -3.24 5.25 6.25
N VAL A 126 -3.02 4.32 7.17
CA VAL A 126 -3.29 2.88 6.93
C VAL A 126 -4.78 2.62 6.68
N TYR A 127 -5.68 3.31 7.35
CA TYR A 127 -7.13 3.22 7.04
C TYR A 127 -7.43 3.74 5.63
N GLY A 128 -6.76 4.83 5.20
CA GLY A 128 -6.83 5.30 3.82
C GLY A 128 -6.38 4.23 2.82
N LEU A 129 -5.26 3.54 3.12
CA LEU A 129 -4.75 2.43 2.30
C LEU A 129 -5.72 1.24 2.25
N ALA A 130 -6.36 0.91 3.38
CA ALA A 130 -7.36 -0.16 3.45
C ALA A 130 -8.60 0.16 2.59
N VAL A 131 -9.10 1.40 2.64
CA VAL A 131 -10.20 1.86 1.77
C VAL A 131 -9.79 1.81 0.31
N ALA A 132 -8.58 2.28 -0.03
CA ALA A 132 -8.04 2.21 -1.39
C ALA A 132 -7.93 0.76 -1.87
N SER A 133 -7.46 -0.14 -1.02
CA SER A 133 -7.31 -1.57 -1.31
C SER A 133 -8.67 -2.22 -1.58
N LEU A 134 -9.68 -1.94 -0.75
CA LEU A 134 -11.03 -2.45 -0.94
C LEU A 134 -11.63 -1.96 -2.27
N ALA A 135 -11.55 -0.67 -2.54
CA ALA A 135 -12.06 -0.08 -3.77
C ALA A 135 -11.33 -0.62 -5.01
N THR A 136 -10.00 -0.75 -4.97
CA THR A 136 -9.20 -1.34 -6.05
C THR A 136 -9.59 -2.79 -6.31
N CYS A 137 -9.69 -3.61 -5.26
CA CYS A 137 -10.10 -5.01 -5.39
C CYS A 137 -11.53 -5.13 -5.95
N ALA A 138 -12.46 -4.24 -5.56
CA ALA A 138 -13.82 -4.22 -6.09
C ALA A 138 -13.85 -3.92 -7.59
N VAL A 139 -13.06 -2.94 -8.06
CA VAL A 139 -12.92 -2.64 -9.49
C VAL A 139 -12.31 -3.83 -10.23
N LEU A 140 -11.22 -4.38 -9.73
CA LEU A 140 -10.54 -5.51 -10.37
C LEU A 140 -11.43 -6.75 -10.38
N TRP A 141 -12.19 -7.02 -9.32
CA TRP A 141 -13.19 -8.09 -9.28
C TRP A 141 -14.24 -7.95 -10.38
N ARG A 142 -14.78 -6.76 -10.58
CA ARG A 142 -15.76 -6.49 -11.65
C ARG A 142 -15.17 -6.77 -13.04
N ARG A 143 -13.88 -6.52 -13.23
CA ARG A 143 -13.17 -6.70 -14.52
C ARG A 143 -12.67 -8.13 -14.74
N HIS A 144 -12.17 -8.79 -13.70
CA HIS A 144 -11.39 -10.02 -13.82
C HIS A 144 -11.95 -11.20 -13.01
N GLY A 145 -13.00 -10.98 -12.19
CA GLY A 145 -13.67 -12.02 -11.40
C GLY A 145 -12.77 -12.69 -10.36
N PRO A 146 -12.95 -14.00 -10.09
CA PRO A 146 -12.29 -14.72 -9.01
C PRO A 146 -10.75 -14.74 -9.04
N ARG A 147 -10.15 -14.41 -10.17
CA ARG A 147 -8.68 -14.35 -10.31
C ARG A 147 -8.03 -13.31 -9.38
N VAL A 148 -8.82 -12.35 -8.90
CA VAL A 148 -8.36 -11.29 -7.98
C VAL A 148 -8.26 -11.79 -6.55
N LEU A 149 -9.00 -12.84 -6.18
CA LEU A 149 -9.10 -13.31 -4.79
C LEU A 149 -7.76 -13.59 -4.10
N PRO A 150 -6.80 -14.31 -4.71
CA PRO A 150 -5.53 -14.57 -4.04
C PRO A 150 -4.78 -13.28 -3.68
N GLY A 151 -4.71 -12.33 -4.61
CA GLY A 151 -4.07 -11.04 -4.38
C GLY A 151 -4.82 -10.20 -3.35
N ALA A 152 -6.16 -10.20 -3.39
CA ALA A 152 -6.99 -9.49 -2.43
C ALA A 152 -6.83 -10.06 -1.01
N ALA A 153 -6.81 -11.38 -0.84
CA ALA A 153 -6.64 -12.01 0.46
C ALA A 153 -5.30 -11.63 1.12
N VAL A 154 -4.20 -11.72 0.35
CA VAL A 154 -2.87 -11.33 0.84
C VAL A 154 -2.82 -9.82 1.13
N LEU A 155 -3.43 -8.99 0.27
CA LEU A 155 -3.47 -7.54 0.47
C LEU A 155 -4.19 -7.15 1.76
N PHE A 156 -5.35 -7.73 2.04
CA PHE A 156 -6.09 -7.42 3.26
C PHE A 156 -5.37 -7.92 4.51
N ALA A 157 -4.74 -9.08 4.47
CA ALA A 157 -3.90 -9.56 5.56
C ALA A 157 -2.71 -8.61 5.81
N ALA A 158 -2.05 -8.12 4.75
CA ALA A 158 -0.97 -7.15 4.86
C ALA A 158 -1.47 -5.79 5.39
N CYS A 159 -2.62 -5.29 4.92
CA CYS A 159 -3.24 -4.06 5.45
C CYS A 159 -3.57 -4.19 6.94
N TRP A 160 -4.12 -5.34 7.36
CA TRP A 160 -4.42 -5.60 8.76
C TRP A 160 -3.16 -5.59 9.63
N SER A 161 -2.12 -6.32 9.21
CA SER A 161 -0.84 -6.36 9.90
C SER A 161 -0.19 -4.97 9.97
N PHE A 162 -0.35 -4.16 8.93
CA PHE A 162 0.29 -2.85 8.82
C PHE A 162 -0.26 -1.80 9.82
N VAL A 163 -1.44 -2.03 10.40
CA VAL A 163 -2.01 -1.13 11.41
C VAL A 163 -1.06 -0.95 12.61
N ASP A 164 -0.34 -2.03 12.98
CA ASP A 164 0.49 -2.03 14.18
C ASP A 164 1.97 -2.38 13.90
N SER A 165 2.32 -2.93 12.71
CA SER A 165 3.65 -3.50 12.49
C SER A 165 4.70 -2.52 11.95
N HIS A 166 4.31 -1.37 11.37
CA HIS A 166 5.22 -0.49 10.63
C HIS A 166 6.12 -1.31 9.70
N ILE A 167 7.47 -1.11 9.72
CA ILE A 167 8.45 -1.93 8.97
C ILE A 167 9.38 -2.74 9.87
N PHE A 168 9.16 -2.73 11.20
CA PHE A 168 10.05 -3.41 12.14
C PHE A 168 10.11 -4.92 11.91
N TRP A 169 11.32 -5.49 12.05
CA TRP A 169 11.51 -6.92 12.05
C TRP A 169 10.89 -7.56 13.30
N PRO A 170 10.22 -8.73 13.20
CA PRO A 170 9.95 -9.46 11.95
C PRO A 170 8.63 -9.07 11.27
N GLU A 171 7.63 -8.57 12.00
CA GLU A 171 6.24 -8.42 11.54
C GLU A 171 6.13 -7.43 10.38
N GLY A 172 6.78 -6.27 10.50
CA GLY A 172 6.75 -5.25 9.46
C GLY A 172 7.42 -5.69 8.17
N VAL A 173 8.53 -6.45 8.27
CA VAL A 173 9.20 -7.01 7.09
C VAL A 173 8.27 -8.00 6.37
N PHE A 174 7.62 -8.91 7.10
CA PHE A 174 6.66 -9.84 6.51
C PHE A 174 5.43 -9.11 5.93
N THR A 175 5.00 -8.03 6.56
CA THR A 175 3.92 -7.17 6.04
C THR A 175 4.31 -6.56 4.70
N MET A 176 5.50 -6.00 4.57
CA MET A 176 6.00 -5.43 3.31
C MET A 176 6.15 -6.50 2.22
N LEU A 177 6.65 -7.70 2.55
CA LEU A 177 6.68 -8.83 1.61
C LEU A 177 5.26 -9.24 1.20
N GLY A 178 4.30 -9.21 2.13
CA GLY A 178 2.88 -9.44 1.85
C GLY A 178 2.35 -8.44 0.81
N PHE A 179 2.63 -7.14 0.95
CA PHE A 179 2.26 -6.14 -0.05
C PHE A 179 2.90 -6.43 -1.41
N ALA A 180 4.19 -6.79 -1.46
CA ALA A 180 4.87 -7.11 -2.71
C ALA A 180 4.19 -8.29 -3.42
N VAL A 181 3.88 -9.37 -2.70
CA VAL A 181 3.17 -10.54 -3.24
C VAL A 181 1.76 -10.16 -3.71
N ALA A 182 1.01 -9.41 -2.89
CA ALA A 182 -0.35 -8.98 -3.23
C ALA A 182 -0.37 -8.15 -4.52
N PHE A 183 0.49 -7.16 -4.63
CA PHE A 183 0.56 -6.30 -5.82
C PHE A 183 0.97 -7.07 -7.08
N ALA A 184 1.94 -7.99 -6.97
CA ALA A 184 2.31 -8.86 -8.08
C ALA A 184 1.12 -9.71 -8.55
N LEU A 185 0.39 -10.34 -7.63
CA LEU A 185 -0.79 -11.15 -7.93
C LEU A 185 -1.92 -10.33 -8.58
N LEU A 186 -2.19 -9.12 -8.09
CA LEU A 186 -3.20 -8.22 -8.67
C LEU A 186 -2.83 -7.78 -10.09
N VAL A 187 -1.57 -7.42 -10.33
CA VAL A 187 -1.09 -7.07 -11.67
C VAL A 187 -1.17 -8.28 -12.61
N MET A 188 -0.79 -9.47 -12.16
CA MET A 188 -0.92 -10.70 -12.96
C MET A 188 -2.38 -11.03 -13.28
N ALA A 189 -3.30 -10.84 -12.34
CA ALA A 189 -4.74 -10.99 -12.58
C ALA A 189 -5.25 -9.98 -13.62
N ALA A 190 -4.81 -8.72 -13.53
CA ALA A 190 -5.19 -7.64 -14.45
C ALA A 190 -4.56 -7.75 -15.85
N SER A 191 -3.41 -8.42 -15.98
CA SER A 191 -2.72 -8.59 -17.27
C SER A 191 -3.37 -9.64 -18.18
N ARG A 192 -4.22 -10.52 -17.65
CA ARG A 192 -4.95 -11.52 -18.43
C ARG A 192 -6.19 -10.88 -19.09
N PRO A 193 -6.54 -11.29 -20.32
CA PRO A 193 -7.75 -10.77 -20.96
C PRO A 193 -8.97 -10.91 -20.04
N ALA A 194 -9.78 -9.87 -19.98
CA ALA A 194 -11.03 -9.88 -19.22
C ALA A 194 -11.89 -11.02 -19.77
N THR A 195 -12.15 -12.02 -18.95
CA THR A 195 -13.07 -13.08 -19.29
C THR A 195 -14.45 -12.49 -19.15
N GLY A 196 -15.15 -12.01 -20.11
CA GLY A 196 -16.49 -11.41 -20.02
C GLY A 196 -17.47 -12.11 -19.05
N TRP A 197 -17.02 -12.29 -17.81
CA TRP A 197 -17.72 -13.06 -16.76
C TRP A 197 -19.12 -12.52 -16.47
N LEU A 198 -19.30 -11.20 -16.56
CA LEU A 198 -20.61 -10.59 -16.46
C LEU A 198 -21.42 -10.68 -17.78
N ALA A 199 -20.75 -10.70 -18.93
CA ALA A 199 -21.41 -10.86 -20.22
C ALA A 199 -21.93 -12.28 -20.44
N SER A 200 -21.32 -13.31 -19.85
CA SER A 200 -21.79 -14.69 -19.93
C SER A 200 -23.05 -14.97 -19.12
N ARG A 201 -23.32 -14.18 -18.07
CA ARG A 201 -24.54 -14.33 -17.25
C ARG A 201 -25.80 -13.77 -17.88
N HIS A 202 -25.67 -12.93 -18.91
CA HIS A 202 -26.80 -12.29 -19.60
C HIS A 202 -27.03 -12.81 -21.02
N ARG A 203 -26.51 -13.97 -21.41
CA ARG A 203 -26.99 -14.63 -22.62
C ARG A 203 -28.39 -15.20 -22.33
N PRO A 204 -29.48 -14.59 -22.87
CA PRO A 204 -30.78 -15.24 -22.79
C PRO A 204 -30.64 -16.61 -23.46
N HIS A 205 -31.10 -17.64 -22.78
CA HIS A 205 -31.20 -18.98 -23.40
C HIS A 205 -31.97 -18.81 -24.70
N GLY A 206 -31.25 -18.98 -25.81
CA GLY A 206 -31.76 -18.75 -27.14
C GLY A 206 -32.97 -19.58 -27.40
N ARG A 207 -34.00 -18.95 -27.96
CA ARG A 207 -35.09 -19.62 -28.65
C ARG A 207 -34.48 -20.62 -29.62
N ARG A 208 -34.68 -21.90 -29.35
CA ARG A 208 -34.54 -22.92 -30.39
C ARG A 208 -35.71 -22.75 -31.36
N PRO A 209 -35.51 -22.83 -32.67
CA PRO A 209 -36.56 -22.84 -33.69
C PRO A 209 -37.42 -24.08 -33.57
#